data_e0a4acd818f9b44e02ea2d493c39b1bb
#
_entry.id   e0a4acd818f9b44e02ea2d493c39b1bb
#
_cell.length_a   1.000
_cell.length_b   1.000
_cell.length_c   1.000
_cell.angle_alpha   90.00
_cell.angle_beta   90.00
_cell.angle_gamma   90.00
#
_symmetry.space_group_name_H-M   'P 1'
#
loop_
_entity.id
_entity.type
_entity.pdbx_description
1 polymer ?
#
loop_
_entity_poly.entity_id
_entity_poly.type
_entity_poly.pdbx_seq_one_letter_code
_entity_poly.pdbx_strand_id
1 'polypeptide(L)'
;HWMVRRQRQMCIRDRVDTLIKLSAMRSERWRKMKLSGKDEDEIWDTFKVETPMKIFSWNGEIDTIMKPIDSIKYYKFHLRASMMSMEPQTGHVKAWVGGVNYKHFQYDQVKQGRRQIGSTFKPFLYATAIDQLKLSPCYTVPDALYCIEPGKHGNIDAWCPKNSSDKYGQTRNLKNALANSINTISARIMDQVGPKPVVALMKKMGINSLSLIHI
;
A
#
# COMPACT_ATOMS: atom_id res chain seq x y z
N HIS A 1 14.33 22.57 -6.67
CA HIS A 1 13.81 21.26 -7.13
C HIS A 1 14.85 20.13 -7.09
N TRP A 2 16.13 20.38 -7.34
CA TRP A 2 17.19 19.36 -7.37
C TRP A 2 17.59 18.88 -5.95
N MET A 3 17.70 19.79 -4.97
CA MET A 3 17.97 19.43 -3.57
C MET A 3 16.88 18.55 -2.95
N VAL A 4 15.61 18.85 -3.21
CA VAL A 4 14.47 18.08 -2.69
C VAL A 4 14.44 16.65 -3.26
N ARG A 5 14.81 16.46 -4.53
CA ARG A 5 14.96 15.12 -5.12
C ARG A 5 16.11 14.34 -4.49
N ARG A 6 17.25 14.99 -4.20
CA ARG A 6 18.40 14.35 -3.55
C ARG A 6 18.09 13.93 -2.11
N GLN A 7 17.42 14.79 -1.34
CA GLN A 7 16.95 14.45 0.02
C GLN A 7 15.95 13.29 0.01
N ARG A 8 14.98 13.28 -0.91
CA ARG A 8 14.05 12.15 -1.05
C ARG A 8 14.76 10.84 -1.42
N GLN A 9 15.76 10.89 -2.30
CA GLN A 9 16.54 9.71 -2.66
C GLN A 9 17.42 9.21 -1.50
N MET A 10 17.99 10.10 -0.68
CA MET A 10 18.74 9.72 0.53
C MET A 10 17.81 9.08 1.55
N CYS A 11 16.67 9.69 1.88
CA CYS A 11 15.68 9.11 2.81
C CYS A 11 15.16 7.75 2.35
N ILE A 12 14.99 7.53 1.03
CA ILE A 12 14.59 6.22 0.50
C ILE A 12 15.71 5.19 0.68
N ARG A 13 16.97 5.53 0.41
CA ARG A 13 18.13 4.65 0.62
C ARG A 13 18.29 4.25 2.07
N ASP A 14 18.31 5.21 2.98
CA ASP A 14 18.45 4.96 4.42
C ASP A 14 17.33 4.04 4.95
N ARG A 15 16.11 4.24 4.44
CA ARG A 15 14.98 3.38 4.78
C ARG A 15 15.11 1.96 4.22
N VAL A 16 15.63 1.81 3.01
CA VAL A 16 15.88 0.49 2.40
C VAL A 16 16.97 -0.25 3.17
N ASP A 17 18.09 0.39 3.48
CA ASP A 17 19.17 -0.22 4.24
C ASP A 17 18.74 -0.63 5.64
N THR A 18 17.94 0.20 6.32
CA THR A 18 17.34 -0.14 7.61
C THR A 18 16.42 -1.36 7.50
N LEU A 19 15.58 -1.45 6.46
CA LEU A 19 14.69 -2.59 6.24
C LEU A 19 15.46 -3.89 5.95
N ILE A 20 16.58 -3.80 5.23
CA ILE A 20 17.45 -4.95 4.95
C ILE A 20 18.13 -5.42 6.24
N LYS A 21 18.69 -4.51 7.04
CA LYS A 21 19.27 -4.82 8.35
C LYS A 21 18.25 -5.51 9.27
N LEU A 22 17.08 -4.94 9.43
CA LEU A 22 16.00 -5.54 10.25
C LEU A 22 15.59 -6.93 9.72
N SER A 23 15.61 -7.14 8.41
CA SER A 23 15.30 -8.44 7.83
C SER A 23 16.39 -9.47 8.07
N ALA A 24 17.67 -9.05 8.05
CA ALA A 24 18.81 -9.91 8.42
C ALA A 24 18.73 -10.33 9.89
N MET A 25 18.47 -9.38 10.80
CA MET A 25 18.33 -9.66 12.23
C MET A 25 17.13 -10.58 12.56
N ARG A 26 16.09 -10.61 11.72
CA ARG A 26 14.93 -11.51 11.86
C ARG A 26 15.11 -12.85 11.16
N SER A 27 16.22 -13.06 10.46
CA SER A 27 16.48 -14.29 9.72
C SER A 27 16.81 -15.46 10.66
N GLU A 28 16.55 -16.68 10.19
CA GLU A 28 16.90 -17.90 10.93
C GLU A 28 18.42 -18.02 11.14
N ARG A 29 19.25 -17.57 10.17
CA ARG A 29 20.71 -17.52 10.28
C ARG A 29 21.11 -16.67 11.48
N TRP A 30 20.58 -15.46 11.62
CA TRP A 30 20.86 -14.57 12.75
C TRP A 30 20.49 -15.23 14.09
N ARG A 31 19.28 -15.77 14.17
CA ARG A 31 18.78 -16.42 15.39
C ARG A 31 19.67 -17.60 15.82
N LYS A 32 20.06 -18.47 14.89
CA LYS A 32 20.93 -19.62 15.18
C LYS A 32 22.30 -19.18 15.69
N MET A 33 22.90 -18.15 15.07
CA MET A 33 24.20 -17.64 15.50
C MET A 33 24.15 -16.94 16.86
N LYS A 34 23.07 -16.18 17.11
CA LYS A 34 22.88 -15.56 18.44
C LYS A 34 22.72 -16.61 19.53
N LEU A 35 21.99 -17.69 19.27
CA LEU A 35 21.86 -18.83 20.19
C LEU A 35 23.17 -19.58 20.41
N SER A 36 24.10 -19.59 19.47
CA SER A 36 25.43 -20.17 19.60
C SER A 36 26.42 -19.24 20.33
N GLY A 37 25.97 -18.10 20.86
CA GLY A 37 26.78 -17.18 21.65
C GLY A 37 27.71 -16.25 20.88
N LYS A 38 27.52 -16.13 19.56
CA LYS A 38 28.28 -15.19 18.72
C LYS A 38 27.90 -13.73 18.97
N ASP A 39 28.89 -12.86 18.92
CA ASP A 39 28.70 -11.42 18.99
C ASP A 39 28.06 -10.87 17.72
N GLU A 40 27.44 -9.69 17.80
CA GLU A 40 26.70 -9.10 16.68
C GLU A 40 27.60 -8.78 15.47
N ASP A 41 28.82 -8.32 15.72
CA ASP A 41 29.78 -8.01 14.66
C ASP A 41 30.24 -9.28 13.93
N GLU A 42 30.51 -10.35 14.67
CA GLU A 42 30.82 -11.66 14.08
C GLU A 42 29.66 -12.18 13.23
N ILE A 43 28.41 -12.01 13.70
CA ILE A 43 27.23 -12.41 12.94
C ILE A 43 27.15 -11.60 11.64
N TRP A 44 27.34 -10.27 11.69
CA TRP A 44 27.31 -9.43 10.51
C TRP A 44 28.38 -9.81 9.47
N ASP A 45 29.56 -10.21 9.90
CA ASP A 45 30.62 -10.65 9.00
C ASP A 45 30.20 -11.91 8.24
N THR A 46 29.46 -12.82 8.86
CA THR A 46 28.93 -14.00 8.14
C THR A 46 27.92 -13.66 7.07
N PHE A 47 27.25 -12.50 7.15
CA PHE A 47 26.33 -12.05 6.09
C PHE A 47 27.06 -11.46 4.87
N LYS A 48 28.35 -11.17 5.00
CA LYS A 48 29.21 -10.63 3.93
C LYS A 48 29.99 -11.72 3.19
N VAL A 49 30.04 -12.94 3.72
CA VAL A 49 30.78 -14.08 3.11
C VAL A 49 29.88 -14.77 2.10
N GLU A 50 30.42 -15.05 0.91
CA GLU A 50 29.74 -15.80 -0.12
C GLU A 50 29.43 -17.24 0.34
N THR A 51 28.21 -17.66 0.15
CA THR A 51 27.70 -18.95 0.63
C THR A 51 26.86 -19.60 -0.47
N PRO A 52 27.05 -20.91 -0.75
CA PRO A 52 26.17 -21.64 -1.64
C PRO A 52 24.74 -21.65 -1.10
N MET A 53 23.76 -21.35 -1.94
CA MET A 53 22.35 -21.35 -1.55
C MET A 53 21.43 -21.56 -2.73
N LYS A 54 20.23 -22.05 -2.43
CA LYS A 54 19.13 -22.13 -3.40
C LYS A 54 18.24 -20.93 -3.27
N ILE A 55 17.96 -20.28 -4.37
CA ILE A 55 17.06 -19.13 -4.41
C ILE A 55 15.92 -19.36 -5.39
N PHE A 56 14.80 -18.69 -5.15
CA PHE A 56 13.65 -18.67 -6.05
C PHE A 56 13.99 -17.91 -7.33
N SER A 57 13.60 -18.48 -8.48
CA SER A 57 13.43 -17.71 -9.72
C SER A 57 12.09 -18.05 -10.36
N TRP A 58 11.66 -17.26 -11.35
CA TRP A 58 10.40 -17.51 -12.07
C TRP A 58 10.39 -18.83 -12.86
N ASN A 59 11.57 -19.36 -13.17
CA ASN A 59 11.75 -20.61 -13.89
C ASN A 59 12.06 -21.80 -12.96
N GLY A 60 11.89 -21.63 -11.65
CA GLY A 60 12.21 -22.65 -10.64
C GLY A 60 13.34 -22.22 -9.72
N GLU A 61 13.76 -23.13 -8.83
CA GLU A 61 14.88 -22.86 -7.93
C GLU A 61 16.20 -22.94 -8.69
N ILE A 62 17.10 -22.01 -8.39
CA ILE A 62 18.46 -22.00 -8.92
C ILE A 62 19.49 -22.11 -7.80
N ASP A 63 20.51 -22.91 -8.03
CA ASP A 63 21.70 -22.96 -7.16
C ASP A 63 22.62 -21.80 -7.51
N THR A 64 23.05 -21.06 -6.50
CA THR A 64 23.91 -19.89 -6.68
C THR A 64 24.84 -19.71 -5.48
N ILE A 65 25.92 -18.95 -5.70
CA ILE A 65 26.85 -18.53 -4.66
C ILE A 65 26.66 -17.02 -4.51
N MET A 66 26.20 -16.59 -3.36
CA MET A 66 26.04 -15.15 -3.06
C MET A 66 26.14 -14.87 -1.56
N LYS A 67 26.31 -13.59 -1.22
CA LYS A 67 26.32 -13.15 0.17
C LYS A 67 24.89 -13.23 0.73
N PRO A 68 24.72 -13.73 1.97
CA PRO A 68 23.39 -13.79 2.60
C PRO A 68 22.66 -12.45 2.63
N ILE A 69 23.37 -11.34 2.78
CA ILE A 69 22.76 -10.00 2.72
C ILE A 69 22.17 -9.69 1.34
N ASP A 70 22.82 -10.15 0.28
CA ASP A 70 22.35 -9.93 -1.09
C ASP A 70 21.16 -10.84 -1.42
N SER A 71 21.08 -12.04 -0.85
CA SER A 71 19.89 -12.88 -0.96
C SER A 71 18.68 -12.21 -0.31
N ILE A 72 18.85 -11.56 0.85
CA ILE A 72 17.78 -10.79 1.49
C ILE A 72 17.32 -9.63 0.59
N LYS A 73 18.25 -8.90 -0.02
CA LYS A 73 17.92 -7.85 -0.99
C LYS A 73 17.15 -8.44 -2.17
N TYR A 74 17.63 -9.53 -2.75
CA TYR A 74 16.99 -10.23 -3.85
C TYR A 74 15.52 -10.55 -3.56
N TYR A 75 15.23 -11.19 -2.42
CA TYR A 75 13.86 -11.50 -2.00
C TYR A 75 13.01 -10.26 -1.68
N LYS A 76 13.60 -9.19 -1.18
CA LYS A 76 12.88 -7.93 -0.91
C LYS A 76 12.49 -7.16 -2.16
N PHE A 77 13.31 -7.24 -3.21
CA PHE A 77 13.03 -6.59 -4.49
C PHE A 77 12.17 -7.43 -5.45
N HIS A 78 11.88 -8.69 -5.13
CA HIS A 78 10.93 -9.47 -5.91
C HIS A 78 9.54 -8.83 -5.90
N LEU A 79 8.99 -8.66 -7.08
CA LEU A 79 7.60 -8.23 -7.23
C LEU A 79 6.68 -9.31 -6.65
N ARG A 80 5.72 -8.89 -5.87
CA ARG A 80 4.75 -9.77 -5.23
C ARG A 80 3.36 -9.42 -5.71
N ALA A 81 2.60 -10.44 -6.07
CA ALA A 81 1.21 -10.32 -6.43
C ALA A 81 0.38 -11.29 -5.59
N SER A 82 -0.86 -10.91 -5.36
CA SER A 82 -1.85 -11.73 -4.69
C SER A 82 -3.20 -11.52 -5.37
N MET A 83 -4.06 -12.51 -5.29
CA MET A 83 -5.39 -12.44 -5.88
C MET A 83 -6.39 -13.15 -4.99
N MET A 84 -7.57 -12.58 -4.89
CA MET A 84 -8.74 -13.23 -4.32
C MET A 84 -9.90 -13.10 -5.31
N SER A 85 -10.60 -14.19 -5.56
CA SER A 85 -11.85 -14.20 -6.31
C SER A 85 -12.98 -14.65 -5.42
N MET A 86 -14.12 -13.96 -5.50
CA MET A 86 -15.30 -14.30 -4.72
C MET A 86 -16.57 -14.11 -5.53
N GLU A 87 -17.56 -14.89 -5.20
CA GLU A 87 -18.89 -14.80 -5.80
C GLU A 87 -19.64 -13.62 -5.18
N PRO A 88 -20.09 -12.65 -5.99
CA PRO A 88 -20.67 -11.42 -5.44
C PRO A 88 -22.01 -11.62 -4.73
N GLN A 89 -22.81 -12.64 -5.11
CA GLN A 89 -24.11 -12.89 -4.54
C GLN A 89 -24.04 -13.55 -3.14
N THR A 90 -23.09 -14.46 -2.95
CA THR A 90 -22.98 -15.27 -1.72
C THR A 90 -21.82 -14.81 -0.82
N GLY A 91 -20.84 -14.09 -1.38
CA GLY A 91 -19.59 -13.74 -0.72
C GLY A 91 -18.61 -14.92 -0.58
N HIS A 92 -18.92 -16.09 -1.16
CA HIS A 92 -18.02 -17.24 -1.09
C HIS A 92 -16.72 -16.99 -1.85
N VAL A 93 -15.60 -17.28 -1.19
CA VAL A 93 -14.28 -17.22 -1.82
C VAL A 93 -14.12 -18.41 -2.75
N LYS A 94 -13.88 -18.13 -4.04
CA LYS A 94 -13.66 -19.16 -5.08
C LYS A 94 -12.18 -19.44 -5.30
N ALA A 95 -11.32 -18.41 -5.16
CA ALA A 95 -9.88 -18.57 -5.26
C ALA A 95 -9.17 -17.64 -4.27
N TRP A 96 -8.08 -18.12 -3.69
CA TRP A 96 -7.22 -17.36 -2.79
C TRP A 96 -5.76 -17.64 -3.10
N VAL A 97 -5.05 -16.64 -3.59
CA VAL A 97 -3.63 -16.70 -3.89
C VAL A 97 -2.92 -15.61 -3.08
N GLY A 98 -2.35 -15.98 -1.94
CA GLY A 98 -1.72 -15.05 -1.01
C GLY A 98 -0.35 -14.53 -1.45
N GLY A 99 0.30 -15.19 -2.42
CA GLY A 99 1.62 -14.82 -2.92
C GLY A 99 2.05 -15.68 -4.11
N VAL A 100 3.20 -15.34 -4.68
CA VAL A 100 3.70 -15.98 -5.91
C VAL A 100 4.21 -17.42 -5.72
N ASN A 101 4.70 -17.75 -4.53
CA ASN A 101 5.18 -19.09 -4.18
C ASN A 101 5.22 -19.23 -2.66
N TYR A 102 4.48 -20.18 -2.09
CA TYR A 102 4.37 -20.32 -0.64
C TYR A 102 5.69 -20.77 0.02
N LYS A 103 6.50 -21.59 -0.64
CA LYS A 103 7.79 -22.07 -0.11
C LYS A 103 8.76 -20.92 0.18
N HIS A 104 8.79 -19.92 -0.69
CA HIS A 104 9.72 -18.80 -0.61
C HIS A 104 9.11 -17.49 -0.08
N PHE A 105 7.79 -17.34 -0.21
CA PHE A 105 7.05 -16.12 0.14
C PHE A 105 5.81 -16.46 0.96
N GLN A 106 6.01 -16.80 2.23
CA GLN A 106 4.95 -17.27 3.13
C GLN A 106 4.00 -16.14 3.60
N TYR A 107 4.36 -14.88 3.37
CA TYR A 107 3.54 -13.74 3.76
C TYR A 107 2.32 -13.62 2.84
N ASP A 108 1.14 -13.88 3.39
CA ASP A 108 -0.13 -13.75 2.69
C ASP A 108 -0.49 -12.27 2.45
N GLN A 109 -0.33 -11.82 1.20
CA GLN A 109 -0.61 -10.44 0.81
C GLN A 109 -2.12 -10.12 0.83
N VAL A 110 -2.99 -11.10 0.63
CA VAL A 110 -4.46 -10.91 0.67
C VAL A 110 -4.91 -10.63 2.09
N LYS A 111 -4.45 -11.44 3.05
CA LYS A 111 -4.89 -11.35 4.45
C LYS A 111 -4.10 -10.33 5.27
N GLN A 112 -2.77 -10.30 5.08
CA GLN A 112 -1.85 -9.55 5.94
C GLN A 112 -1.31 -8.28 5.27
N GLY A 113 -1.44 -8.17 3.94
CA GLY A 113 -0.91 -7.07 3.17
C GLY A 113 -1.59 -5.76 3.54
N ARG A 114 -0.82 -4.82 4.08
CA ARG A 114 -1.29 -3.47 4.37
C ARG A 114 -0.65 -2.50 3.40
N ARG A 115 -1.47 -1.80 2.65
CA ARG A 115 -1.06 -0.83 1.64
C ARG A 115 -1.91 0.43 1.74
N GLN A 116 -1.35 1.54 1.31
CA GLN A 116 -2.14 2.75 1.08
C GLN A 116 -3.12 2.47 -0.06
N ILE A 117 -4.41 2.62 0.23
CA ILE A 117 -5.48 2.20 -0.69
C ILE A 117 -5.65 3.14 -1.89
N GLY A 118 -5.23 4.40 -1.78
CA GLY A 118 -5.32 5.38 -2.85
C GLY A 118 -6.74 5.47 -3.44
N SER A 119 -6.84 5.54 -4.76
CA SER A 119 -8.14 5.70 -5.45
C SER A 119 -9.10 4.50 -5.33
N THR A 120 -8.64 3.34 -4.85
CA THR A 120 -9.54 2.21 -4.55
C THR A 120 -10.46 2.50 -3.35
N PHE A 121 -10.21 3.58 -2.61
CA PHE A 121 -11.08 4.10 -1.56
C PHE A 121 -12.34 4.80 -2.10
N LYS A 122 -12.28 5.36 -3.30
CA LYS A 122 -13.37 6.18 -3.86
C LYS A 122 -14.74 5.50 -3.91
N PRO A 123 -14.88 4.21 -4.26
CA PRO A 123 -16.18 3.55 -4.22
C PRO A 123 -16.87 3.63 -2.85
N PHE A 124 -16.13 3.50 -1.75
CA PHE A 124 -16.68 3.62 -0.40
C PHE A 124 -17.12 5.06 -0.08
N LEU A 125 -16.35 6.05 -0.51
CA LEU A 125 -16.70 7.46 -0.39
C LEU A 125 -18.01 7.76 -1.14
N TYR A 126 -18.11 7.34 -2.39
CA TYR A 126 -19.30 7.60 -3.22
C TYR A 126 -20.51 6.83 -2.69
N ALA A 127 -20.35 5.59 -2.23
CA ALA A 127 -21.41 4.83 -1.57
C ALA A 127 -21.94 5.57 -0.32
N THR A 128 -21.02 6.09 0.51
CA THR A 128 -21.40 6.88 1.70
C THR A 128 -22.13 8.16 1.33
N ALA A 129 -21.69 8.84 0.27
CA ALA A 129 -22.35 10.06 -0.20
C ALA A 129 -23.76 9.79 -0.72
N ILE A 130 -23.96 8.72 -1.47
CA ILE A 130 -25.27 8.28 -1.94
C ILE A 130 -26.17 7.92 -0.75
N ASP A 131 -25.66 7.20 0.22
CA ASP A 131 -26.45 6.78 1.39
C ASP A 131 -26.81 7.94 2.32
N GLN A 132 -25.86 8.80 2.67
CA GLN A 132 -26.06 9.84 3.69
C GLN A 132 -26.54 11.16 3.12
N LEU A 133 -26.00 11.61 2.01
CA LEU A 133 -26.38 12.88 1.39
C LEU A 133 -27.51 12.69 0.37
N LYS A 134 -27.97 11.45 0.13
CA LYS A 134 -29.01 11.10 -0.85
C LYS A 134 -28.69 11.61 -2.26
N LEU A 135 -27.41 11.67 -2.58
CA LEU A 135 -26.95 12.11 -3.90
C LEU A 135 -27.25 11.05 -4.96
N SER A 136 -27.84 11.45 -6.07
CA SER A 136 -28.00 10.58 -7.23
C SER A 136 -26.65 10.34 -7.92
N PRO A 137 -26.39 9.15 -8.51
CA PRO A 137 -25.24 8.95 -9.40
C PRO A 137 -25.18 9.94 -10.58
N CYS A 138 -26.33 10.55 -10.93
CA CYS A 138 -26.43 11.57 -11.95
C CYS A 138 -26.19 13.01 -11.42
N TYR A 139 -26.02 13.18 -10.12
CA TYR A 139 -25.72 14.49 -9.53
C TYR A 139 -24.43 15.06 -10.11
N THR A 140 -24.50 16.30 -10.57
CA THR A 140 -23.40 16.96 -11.29
C THR A 140 -22.58 17.85 -10.37
N VAL A 141 -21.27 17.78 -10.52
CA VAL A 141 -20.28 18.54 -9.73
C VAL A 141 -19.25 19.16 -10.68
N PRO A 142 -18.87 20.43 -10.47
CA PRO A 142 -17.82 21.04 -11.29
C PRO A 142 -16.46 20.40 -10.99
N ASP A 143 -15.73 20.05 -12.05
CA ASP A 143 -14.35 19.59 -12.01
C ASP A 143 -13.42 20.82 -11.99
N ALA A 144 -13.28 21.41 -10.83
CA ALA A 144 -12.43 22.57 -10.57
C ALA A 144 -11.52 22.29 -9.36
N LEU A 145 -10.39 22.98 -9.29
CA LEU A 145 -9.50 22.89 -8.13
C LEU A 145 -10.31 23.12 -6.85
N TYR A 146 -10.07 22.26 -5.89
CA TYR A 146 -10.78 22.28 -4.61
C TYR A 146 -9.78 21.95 -3.49
N CYS A 147 -9.79 22.78 -2.46
CA CYS A 147 -9.00 22.59 -1.25
C CYS A 147 -9.90 22.34 -0.05
N ILE A 148 -9.53 21.40 0.79
CA ILE A 148 -10.09 21.24 2.12
C ILE A 148 -9.23 22.10 3.06
N GLU A 149 -9.86 23.05 3.74
CA GLU A 149 -9.19 24.01 4.61
C GLU A 149 -8.47 23.34 5.79
N PRO A 150 -7.39 23.95 6.32
CA PRO A 150 -6.70 23.45 7.51
C PRO A 150 -7.66 23.30 8.69
N GLY A 151 -7.47 22.26 9.49
CA GLY A 151 -8.29 21.97 10.68
C GLY A 151 -9.66 21.36 10.39
N LYS A 152 -10.17 21.46 9.16
CA LYS A 152 -11.42 20.84 8.78
C LYS A 152 -11.21 19.33 8.66
N HIS A 153 -11.84 18.51 9.38
CA HIS A 153 -11.63 17.04 9.45
C HIS A 153 -10.30 16.59 10.10
N GLY A 154 -9.55 17.49 10.75
CA GLY A 154 -8.34 17.19 11.48
C GLY A 154 -7.05 17.20 10.65
N ASN A 155 -7.09 17.74 9.42
CA ASN A 155 -5.89 17.99 8.64
C ASN A 155 -5.12 19.20 9.18
N ILE A 156 -3.79 19.12 9.18
CA ILE A 156 -2.91 20.21 9.67
C ILE A 156 -2.82 21.31 8.60
N ASP A 157 -2.62 20.92 7.35
CA ASP A 157 -2.47 21.82 6.22
C ASP A 157 -3.65 21.72 5.25
N ALA A 158 -3.83 22.75 4.42
CA ALA A 158 -4.80 22.69 3.33
C ALA A 158 -4.50 21.52 2.38
N TRP A 159 -5.50 20.70 2.09
CA TRP A 159 -5.35 19.58 1.17
C TRP A 159 -6.02 19.88 -0.17
N CYS A 160 -5.20 20.06 -1.21
CA CYS A 160 -5.60 20.45 -2.56
C CYS A 160 -5.20 19.38 -3.57
N PRO A 161 -5.94 18.27 -3.73
CA PRO A 161 -5.56 17.23 -4.66
C PRO A 161 -5.74 17.68 -6.12
N LYS A 162 -4.78 17.31 -6.96
CA LYS A 162 -4.83 17.54 -8.41
C LYS A 162 -5.33 16.32 -9.16
N ASN A 163 -5.99 16.54 -10.29
CA ASN A 163 -6.32 15.46 -11.22
C ASN A 163 -5.04 14.93 -11.90
N SER A 164 -4.97 13.63 -12.15
CA SER A 164 -3.81 13.00 -12.81
C SER A 164 -3.59 13.53 -14.24
N SER A 165 -4.65 13.96 -14.90
CA SER A 165 -4.60 14.54 -16.25
C SER A 165 -4.24 16.03 -16.27
N ASP A 166 -4.22 16.68 -15.10
CA ASP A 166 -4.11 18.14 -14.91
C ASP A 166 -5.12 18.97 -15.74
N LYS A 167 -6.26 18.33 -16.10
CA LYS A 167 -7.36 18.94 -16.86
C LYS A 167 -8.54 19.23 -15.92
N TYR A 168 -9.14 20.39 -16.12
CA TYR A 168 -10.22 20.94 -15.29
C TYR A 168 -11.28 21.63 -16.17
N GLY A 169 -12.33 22.16 -15.57
CA GLY A 169 -13.29 23.07 -16.23
C GLY A 169 -14.55 22.41 -16.79
N GLN A 170 -14.75 21.11 -16.57
CA GLN A 170 -15.97 20.41 -16.99
C GLN A 170 -16.88 20.16 -15.78
N THR A 171 -18.19 20.13 -16.01
CA THR A 171 -19.13 19.59 -15.04
C THR A 171 -19.33 18.10 -15.32
N ARG A 172 -19.20 17.26 -14.28
CA ARG A 172 -19.31 15.80 -14.41
C ARG A 172 -20.29 15.25 -13.39
N ASN A 173 -21.05 14.24 -13.79
CA ASN A 173 -21.86 13.51 -12.82
C ASN A 173 -20.99 12.54 -11.98
N LEU A 174 -21.54 12.10 -10.84
CA LEU A 174 -20.80 11.24 -9.91
C LEU A 174 -20.35 9.94 -10.55
N LYS A 175 -21.19 9.32 -11.40
CA LYS A 175 -20.84 8.10 -12.14
C LYS A 175 -19.60 8.31 -13.01
N ASN A 176 -19.55 9.39 -13.78
CA ASN A 176 -18.39 9.72 -14.63
C ASN A 176 -17.16 10.10 -13.79
N ALA A 177 -17.36 10.85 -12.71
CA ALA A 177 -16.26 11.25 -11.81
C ALA A 177 -15.60 10.04 -11.15
N LEU A 178 -16.37 9.04 -10.71
CA LEU A 178 -15.84 7.79 -10.16
C LEU A 178 -15.14 6.95 -11.24
N ALA A 179 -15.77 6.76 -12.40
CA ALA A 179 -15.22 5.98 -13.51
C ALA A 179 -13.88 6.52 -14.02
N ASN A 180 -13.70 7.84 -14.03
CA ASN A 180 -12.45 8.50 -14.43
C ASN A 180 -11.55 8.86 -13.25
N SER A 181 -11.90 8.43 -12.04
CA SER A 181 -11.11 8.65 -10.82
C SER A 181 -10.73 10.13 -10.58
N ILE A 182 -11.67 11.05 -10.77
CA ILE A 182 -11.46 12.49 -10.64
C ILE A 182 -11.20 12.86 -9.17
N ASN A 183 -10.04 13.44 -8.90
CA ASN A 183 -9.62 13.72 -7.51
C ASN A 183 -10.31 14.95 -6.94
N THR A 184 -10.46 16.02 -7.71
CA THR A 184 -11.09 17.28 -7.27
C THR A 184 -12.55 17.07 -6.85
N ILE A 185 -13.31 16.29 -7.60
CA ILE A 185 -14.69 15.94 -7.26
C ILE A 185 -14.73 15.04 -6.03
N SER A 186 -13.82 14.04 -5.94
CA SER A 186 -13.74 13.17 -4.77
C SER A 186 -13.40 13.94 -3.50
N ALA A 187 -12.50 14.94 -3.57
CA ALA A 187 -12.18 15.81 -2.44
C ALA A 187 -13.38 16.62 -1.98
N ARG A 188 -14.12 17.20 -2.92
CA ARG A 188 -15.33 17.95 -2.62
C ARG A 188 -16.42 17.10 -1.97
N ILE A 189 -16.61 15.86 -2.44
CA ILE A 189 -17.53 14.90 -1.84
C ILE A 189 -17.06 14.48 -0.44
N MET A 190 -15.75 14.23 -0.28
CA MET A 190 -15.16 13.90 1.02
C MET A 190 -15.35 15.02 2.03
N ASP A 191 -15.23 16.26 1.60
CA ASP A 191 -15.45 17.41 2.45
C ASP A 191 -16.90 17.55 2.94
N GLN A 192 -17.86 17.18 2.09
CA GLN A 192 -19.29 17.19 2.45
C GLN A 192 -19.67 16.02 3.38
N VAL A 193 -19.18 14.82 3.10
CA VAL A 193 -19.49 13.61 3.89
C VAL A 193 -18.68 13.57 5.19
N GLY A 194 -17.44 14.01 5.13
CA GLY A 194 -16.44 13.82 6.18
C GLY A 194 -15.84 12.39 6.20
N PRO A 195 -14.62 12.23 6.75
CA PRO A 195 -13.95 10.92 6.75
C PRO A 195 -14.56 9.92 7.74
N LYS A 196 -15.11 10.37 8.86
CA LYS A 196 -15.65 9.48 9.91
C LYS A 196 -16.78 8.57 9.40
N PRO A 197 -17.82 9.06 8.69
CA PRO A 197 -18.87 8.21 8.14
C PRO A 197 -18.37 7.17 7.15
N VAL A 198 -17.38 7.52 6.31
CA VAL A 198 -16.79 6.57 5.35
C VAL A 198 -16.08 5.44 6.06
N VAL A 199 -15.28 5.76 7.10
CA VAL A 199 -14.63 4.75 7.94
C VAL A 199 -15.65 3.87 8.67
N ALA A 200 -16.76 4.46 9.14
CA ALA A 200 -17.83 3.71 9.79
C ALA A 200 -18.48 2.70 8.83
N LEU A 201 -18.75 3.09 7.58
CA LEU A 201 -19.24 2.19 6.55
C LEU A 201 -18.24 1.05 6.30
N MET A 202 -16.96 1.37 6.11
CA MET A 202 -15.93 0.36 5.85
C MET A 202 -15.77 -0.63 7.01
N LYS A 203 -15.88 -0.16 8.26
CA LYS A 203 -15.91 -1.05 9.44
C LYS A 203 -17.10 -2.00 9.43
N LYS A 204 -18.29 -1.53 9.07
CA LYS A 204 -19.48 -2.39 8.90
C LYS A 204 -19.26 -3.46 7.82
N MET A 205 -18.45 -3.16 6.80
CA MET A 205 -18.07 -4.11 5.75
C MET A 205 -16.92 -5.05 6.17
N GLY A 206 -16.46 -5.01 7.44
CA GLY A 206 -15.41 -5.88 7.97
C GLY A 206 -13.97 -5.35 7.79
N ILE A 207 -13.78 -4.14 7.28
CA ILE A 207 -12.45 -3.53 7.09
C ILE A 207 -12.05 -2.79 8.36
N ASN A 208 -11.33 -3.46 9.26
CA ASN A 208 -10.98 -2.93 10.58
C ASN A 208 -9.58 -2.29 10.66
N SER A 209 -8.79 -2.35 9.59
CA SER A 209 -7.39 -1.92 9.57
C SER A 209 -7.18 -0.48 9.07
N LEU A 210 -8.24 0.30 8.93
CA LEU A 210 -8.16 1.67 8.43
C LEU A 210 -7.71 2.65 9.51
N SER A 211 -6.74 3.47 9.16
CA SER A 211 -6.36 4.67 9.90
C SER A 211 -6.83 5.91 9.15
N LEU A 212 -7.38 6.88 9.86
CA LEU A 212 -7.81 8.17 9.29
C LEU A 212 -6.65 8.97 8.66
N ILE A 213 -5.41 8.66 9.03
CA ILE A 213 -4.20 9.30 8.47
C ILE A 213 -3.92 8.86 7.03
N HIS A 214 -4.58 7.79 6.54
CA HIS A 214 -4.31 7.20 5.22
C HIS A 214 -5.47 7.42 4.22
N ILE A 215 -6.40 8.28 4.57
CA ILE A 215 -7.59 8.61 3.74
C ILE A 215 -7.42 9.95 3.04
#